data_092a3403ecdcf417d77d90ef3a0ba10c
#
_entry.id   092a3403ecdcf417d77d90ef3a0ba10c
#
_cell.length_a   1.000
_cell.length_b   1.000
_cell.length_c   1.000
_cell.angle_alpha   90.00
_cell.angle_beta   90.00
_cell.angle_gamma   90.00
#
_symmetry.space_group_name_H-M   'P 1'
#
loop_
_entity.id
_entity.type
_entity.pdbx_description
1 polymer ?
#
loop_
_entity_poly.entity_id
_entity_poly.type
_entity_poly.pdbx_seq_one_letter_code
_entity_poly.pdbx_strand_id
1 'polypeptide(L)'
;MKKIRWSDFSLVSKIMIEVGVLAVLLFSINMLFYARINNSMQEMDDVYASNAQITELGQVFDDVQDSMYQYLKVKNSQALMDYYQNEAKYRQELEKLNERNIDDSVKLLEKKIRKMSESYLSCTAGTVAAKRGRNVEKYKQEYDESLELYSYIQSSMDELNKQLFKENSQTYAALRAVMRYLEISNMMIMLLVVICGMFLLIMATREMFLPLTNMAETA
;
A
#
# COMPACT_ATOMS: atom_id res chain seq x y z
N MET A 1 -45.58 33.10 -3.44
CA MET A 1 -44.53 32.54 -2.57
C MET A 1 -44.05 33.64 -1.63
N LYS A 2 -44.38 33.55 -0.30
CA LYS A 2 -43.87 34.50 0.71
C LYS A 2 -42.35 34.35 0.82
N LYS A 3 -41.57 35.37 0.50
CA LYS A 3 -40.15 35.39 0.79
C LYS A 3 -39.99 35.39 2.32
N ILE A 4 -39.55 34.26 2.87
CA ILE A 4 -39.19 34.12 4.27
C ILE A 4 -37.99 35.03 4.51
N ARG A 5 -38.13 36.07 5.31
CA ARG A 5 -37.05 36.98 5.70
C ARG A 5 -36.37 36.41 6.95
N TRP A 6 -35.05 36.50 7.03
CA TRP A 6 -34.26 36.11 8.20
C TRP A 6 -34.74 36.77 9.50
N SER A 7 -35.34 37.98 9.37
CA SER A 7 -35.94 38.71 10.48
C SER A 7 -37.18 38.03 11.11
N ASP A 8 -37.84 37.11 10.40
CA ASP A 8 -39.10 36.50 10.82
C ASP A 8 -38.90 35.26 11.72
N PHE A 9 -37.64 34.82 11.87
CA PHE A 9 -37.30 33.70 12.74
C PHE A 9 -37.11 34.10 14.19
N SER A 10 -37.60 33.27 15.12
CA SER A 10 -37.29 33.44 16.53
C SER A 10 -35.77 33.32 16.78
N LEU A 11 -35.29 34.00 17.81
CA LEU A 11 -33.86 33.99 18.16
C LEU A 11 -33.32 32.56 18.35
N VAL A 12 -34.11 31.70 19.00
CA VAL A 12 -33.81 30.28 19.22
C VAL A 12 -33.64 29.55 17.87
N SER A 13 -34.55 29.84 16.90
CA SER A 13 -34.43 29.22 15.57
C SER A 13 -33.22 29.68 14.80
N LYS A 14 -32.77 30.93 14.93
CA LYS A 14 -31.54 31.46 14.32
C LYS A 14 -30.32 30.75 14.87
N ILE A 15 -30.18 30.63 16.18
CA ILE A 15 -29.09 29.92 16.86
C ILE A 15 -29.08 28.46 16.45
N MET A 16 -30.22 27.77 16.40
CA MET A 16 -30.32 26.37 15.98
C MET A 16 -29.86 26.16 14.53
N ILE A 17 -30.21 27.08 13.62
CA ILE A 17 -29.79 27.02 12.21
C ILE A 17 -28.27 27.25 12.10
N GLU A 18 -27.73 28.24 12.81
CA GLU A 18 -26.29 28.53 12.80
C GLU A 18 -25.45 27.34 13.33
N VAL A 19 -25.86 26.78 14.47
CA VAL A 19 -25.20 25.58 15.05
C VAL A 19 -25.32 24.39 14.11
N GLY A 20 -26.51 24.21 13.50
CA GLY A 20 -26.74 23.14 12.53
C GLY A 20 -25.84 23.25 11.28
N VAL A 21 -25.70 24.45 10.69
CA VAL A 21 -24.82 24.71 9.55
C VAL A 21 -23.37 24.45 9.94
N LEU A 22 -22.94 24.89 11.11
CA LEU A 22 -21.57 24.70 11.60
C LEU A 22 -21.29 23.21 11.84
N ALA A 23 -22.23 22.46 12.38
CA ALA A 23 -22.08 21.01 12.55
C ALA A 23 -22.00 20.27 11.22
N VAL A 24 -22.81 20.63 10.21
CA VAL A 24 -22.76 20.05 8.87
C VAL A 24 -21.43 20.36 8.18
N LEU A 25 -20.93 21.58 8.29
CA LEU A 25 -19.63 21.97 7.77
C LEU A 25 -18.50 21.14 8.40
N LEU A 26 -18.48 21.01 9.72
CA LEU A 26 -17.51 20.18 10.45
C LEU A 26 -17.55 18.72 9.99
N PHE A 27 -18.75 18.16 9.90
CA PHE A 27 -18.91 16.78 9.44
C PHE A 27 -18.41 16.59 8.02
N SER A 28 -18.73 17.50 7.10
CA SER A 28 -18.30 17.42 5.70
C SER A 28 -16.78 17.50 5.57
N ILE A 29 -16.13 18.39 6.33
CA ILE A 29 -14.67 18.53 6.35
C ILE A 29 -14.04 17.24 6.87
N ASN A 30 -14.51 16.71 8.00
CA ASN A 30 -13.98 15.46 8.55
C ASN A 30 -14.15 14.28 7.59
N MET A 31 -15.28 14.19 6.86
CA MET A 31 -15.52 13.14 5.88
C MET A 31 -14.52 13.22 4.70
N LEU A 32 -14.23 14.42 4.21
CA LEU A 32 -13.22 14.63 3.15
C LEU A 32 -11.81 14.24 3.63
N PHE A 33 -11.45 14.59 4.86
CA PHE A 33 -10.17 14.17 5.45
C PHE A 33 -10.08 12.66 5.61
N TYR A 34 -11.12 12.03 6.10
CA TYR A 34 -11.17 10.56 6.24
C TYR A 34 -10.98 9.85 4.89
N ALA A 35 -11.66 10.31 3.83
CA ALA A 35 -11.50 9.75 2.49
C ALA A 35 -10.06 9.90 1.97
N ARG A 36 -9.42 11.05 2.20
CA ARG A 36 -8.01 11.27 1.81
C ARG A 36 -7.03 10.38 2.56
N ILE A 37 -7.21 10.24 3.86
CA ILE A 37 -6.38 9.37 4.70
C ILE A 37 -6.54 7.91 4.25
N ASN A 38 -7.76 7.47 4.01
CA ASN A 38 -8.03 6.10 3.58
C ASN A 38 -7.36 5.76 2.23
N ASN A 39 -7.41 6.67 1.25
CA ASN A 39 -6.72 6.48 -0.03
C ASN A 39 -5.20 6.41 0.16
N SER A 40 -4.62 7.27 1.00
CA SER A 40 -3.18 7.22 1.29
C SER A 40 -2.76 5.95 2.02
N MET A 41 -3.62 5.39 2.87
CA MET A 41 -3.37 4.09 3.52
C MET A 41 -3.40 2.94 2.51
N GLN A 42 -4.32 2.94 1.55
CA GLN A 42 -4.36 1.94 0.48
C GLN A 42 -3.07 1.95 -0.36
N GLU A 43 -2.58 3.13 -0.75
CA GLU A 43 -1.30 3.25 -1.46
C GLU A 43 -0.12 2.69 -0.64
N MET A 44 -0.14 2.85 0.69
CA MET A 44 0.86 2.24 1.58
C MET A 44 0.76 0.72 1.63
N ASP A 45 -0.44 0.18 1.68
CA ASP A 45 -0.69 -1.27 1.70
C ASP A 45 -0.22 -1.93 0.40
N ASP A 46 -0.44 -1.29 -0.76
CA ASP A 46 0.02 -1.78 -2.06
C ASP A 46 1.55 -1.84 -2.13
N VAL A 47 2.24 -0.84 -1.58
CA VAL A 47 3.70 -0.81 -1.45
C VAL A 47 4.21 -1.95 -0.57
N TYR A 48 3.56 -2.20 0.55
CA TYR A 48 3.93 -3.29 1.48
C TYR A 48 3.74 -4.66 0.84
N ALA A 49 2.60 -4.87 0.19
CA ALA A 49 2.30 -6.10 -0.52
C ALA A 49 3.32 -6.38 -1.64
N SER A 50 3.77 -5.33 -2.34
CA SER A 50 4.80 -5.43 -3.37
C SER A 50 6.13 -5.96 -2.84
N ASN A 51 6.63 -5.40 -1.73
CA ASN A 51 7.90 -5.84 -1.13
C ASN A 51 7.80 -7.26 -0.56
N ALA A 52 6.68 -7.59 0.09
CA ALA A 52 6.44 -8.92 0.63
C ALA A 52 6.47 -9.98 -0.48
N GLN A 53 5.88 -9.70 -1.64
CA GLN A 53 5.83 -10.62 -2.78
C GLN A 53 7.21 -10.91 -3.37
N ILE A 54 8.09 -9.91 -3.52
CA ILE A 54 9.47 -10.16 -4.01
C ILE A 54 10.27 -10.97 -2.99
N THR A 55 10.09 -10.70 -1.71
CA THR A 55 10.74 -11.47 -0.65
C THR A 55 10.27 -12.93 -0.66
N GLU A 56 8.98 -13.17 -0.81
CA GLU A 56 8.42 -14.52 -0.93
C GLU A 56 8.92 -15.24 -2.18
N LEU A 57 8.95 -14.56 -3.33
CA LEU A 57 9.52 -15.11 -4.57
C LEU A 57 10.97 -15.53 -4.38
N GLY A 58 11.80 -14.71 -3.75
CA GLY A 58 13.21 -15.03 -3.44
C GLY A 58 13.33 -16.26 -2.55
N GLN A 59 12.51 -16.34 -1.49
CA GLN A 59 12.54 -17.49 -0.57
C GLN A 59 12.13 -18.78 -1.28
N VAL A 60 11.06 -18.75 -2.07
CA VAL A 60 10.61 -19.95 -2.82
C VAL A 60 11.62 -20.35 -3.88
N PHE A 61 12.35 -19.38 -4.46
CA PHE A 61 13.44 -19.65 -5.39
C PHE A 61 14.61 -20.38 -4.72
N ASP A 62 14.99 -19.95 -3.52
CA ASP A 62 16.02 -20.62 -2.71
C ASP A 62 15.58 -22.06 -2.33
N ASP A 63 14.28 -22.24 -1.97
CA ASP A 63 13.71 -23.55 -1.66
C ASP A 63 13.80 -24.53 -2.86
N VAL A 64 13.65 -24.05 -4.11
CA VAL A 64 13.86 -24.88 -5.31
C VAL A 64 15.31 -25.34 -5.41
N GLN A 65 16.26 -24.40 -5.24
CA GLN A 65 17.68 -24.72 -5.30
C GLN A 65 18.07 -25.72 -4.22
N ASP A 66 17.65 -25.51 -2.99
CA ASP A 66 17.98 -26.35 -1.85
C ASP A 66 17.36 -27.76 -2.00
N SER A 67 16.11 -27.85 -2.42
CA SER A 67 15.45 -29.15 -2.61
C SER A 67 16.05 -29.94 -3.77
N MET A 68 16.42 -29.27 -4.87
CA MET A 68 17.19 -29.89 -5.94
C MET A 68 18.53 -30.44 -5.41
N TYR A 69 19.30 -29.62 -4.70
CA TYR A 69 20.58 -30.03 -4.11
C TYR A 69 20.43 -31.23 -3.16
N GLN A 70 19.42 -31.21 -2.30
CA GLN A 70 19.11 -32.33 -1.41
C GLN A 70 18.81 -33.60 -2.20
N TYR A 71 17.99 -33.52 -3.27
CA TYR A 71 17.74 -34.66 -4.14
C TYR A 71 19.02 -35.19 -4.78
N LEU A 72 19.90 -34.33 -5.26
CA LEU A 72 21.19 -34.74 -5.87
C LEU A 72 22.09 -35.46 -4.86
N LYS A 73 22.01 -35.10 -3.58
CA LYS A 73 22.79 -35.69 -2.49
C LYS A 73 22.23 -37.04 -2.02
N VAL A 74 20.94 -37.12 -1.76
CA VAL A 74 20.30 -38.29 -1.10
C VAL A 74 19.64 -39.25 -2.07
N LYS A 75 19.19 -38.78 -3.23
CA LYS A 75 18.52 -39.53 -4.31
C LYS A 75 17.34 -40.40 -3.80
N ASN A 76 16.53 -39.87 -2.89
CA ASN A 76 15.34 -40.56 -2.42
C ASN A 76 14.04 -39.94 -2.99
N SER A 77 12.92 -40.67 -2.87
CA SER A 77 11.63 -40.25 -3.41
C SER A 77 11.06 -39.02 -2.70
N GLN A 78 11.35 -38.84 -1.41
CA GLN A 78 10.88 -37.67 -0.65
C GLN A 78 11.54 -36.37 -1.15
N ALA A 79 12.87 -36.35 -1.25
CA ALA A 79 13.59 -35.19 -1.77
C ALA A 79 13.20 -34.84 -3.22
N LEU A 80 12.84 -35.84 -4.03
CA LEU A 80 12.29 -35.61 -5.37
C LEU A 80 10.91 -34.95 -5.33
N MET A 81 10.08 -35.38 -4.42
CA MET A 81 8.75 -34.81 -4.23
C MET A 81 8.83 -33.36 -3.73
N ASP A 82 9.70 -33.09 -2.77
CA ASP A 82 9.95 -31.75 -2.23
C ASP A 82 10.44 -30.81 -3.34
N TYR A 83 11.33 -31.26 -4.22
CA TYR A 83 11.77 -30.48 -5.38
C TYR A 83 10.59 -30.12 -6.30
N TYR A 84 9.74 -31.06 -6.68
CA TYR A 84 8.61 -30.75 -7.56
C TYR A 84 7.56 -29.86 -6.91
N GLN A 85 7.35 -29.98 -5.60
CA GLN A 85 6.46 -29.07 -4.87
C GLN A 85 6.98 -27.63 -4.86
N ASN A 86 8.28 -27.44 -4.59
CA ASN A 86 8.92 -26.14 -4.59
C ASN A 86 8.99 -25.53 -6.00
N GLU A 87 9.27 -26.37 -7.03
CA GLU A 87 9.21 -25.92 -8.42
C GLU A 87 7.82 -25.41 -8.79
N ALA A 88 6.75 -26.14 -8.44
CA ALA A 88 5.38 -25.72 -8.72
C ALA A 88 5.01 -24.42 -7.98
N LYS A 89 5.41 -24.30 -6.72
CA LYS A 89 5.22 -23.08 -5.93
C LYS A 89 5.95 -21.89 -6.55
N TYR A 90 7.20 -22.07 -6.98
CA TYR A 90 7.97 -21.02 -7.62
C TYR A 90 7.33 -20.55 -8.94
N ARG A 91 6.82 -21.45 -9.77
CA ARG A 91 6.07 -21.09 -11.00
C ARG A 91 4.85 -20.26 -10.67
N GLN A 92 4.11 -20.58 -9.62
CA GLN A 92 2.95 -19.83 -9.17
C GLN A 92 3.33 -18.42 -8.71
N GLU A 93 4.42 -18.25 -7.96
CA GLU A 93 4.90 -16.92 -7.53
C GLU A 93 5.41 -16.08 -8.72
N LEU A 94 6.06 -16.71 -9.72
CA LEU A 94 6.47 -16.01 -10.94
C LEU A 94 5.29 -15.43 -11.74
N GLU A 95 4.13 -16.08 -11.76
CA GLU A 95 2.94 -15.59 -12.46
C GLU A 95 2.44 -14.29 -11.85
N LYS A 96 2.54 -14.14 -10.53
CA LYS A 96 2.11 -12.94 -9.80
C LYS A 96 2.92 -11.68 -10.16
N LEU A 97 4.15 -11.80 -10.68
CA LEU A 97 4.99 -10.66 -11.05
C LEU A 97 4.37 -9.78 -12.17
N ASN A 98 3.44 -10.30 -12.96
CA ASN A 98 2.85 -9.58 -14.11
C ASN A 98 1.66 -8.66 -13.77
N GLU A 99 1.20 -8.64 -12.54
CA GLU A 99 -0.07 -7.98 -12.18
C GLU A 99 0.12 -6.52 -11.75
N ARG A 100 1.33 -5.96 -11.88
CA ARG A 100 1.64 -4.62 -11.35
C ARG A 100 1.64 -3.54 -12.43
N ASN A 101 1.04 -2.40 -12.09
CA ASN A 101 1.13 -1.19 -12.89
C ASN A 101 2.30 -0.31 -12.41
N ILE A 102 3.55 -0.75 -12.73
CA ILE A 102 4.80 -0.19 -12.23
C ILE A 102 5.59 0.46 -13.37
N ASP A 103 6.64 1.24 -13.03
CA ASP A 103 7.56 1.89 -13.96
C ASP A 103 8.19 0.90 -14.97
N ASP A 104 8.51 1.39 -16.15
CA ASP A 104 9.01 0.56 -17.27
C ASP A 104 10.34 -0.11 -16.95
N SER A 105 11.18 0.47 -16.08
CA SER A 105 12.44 -0.13 -15.62
C SER A 105 12.21 -1.37 -14.76
N VAL A 106 11.23 -1.34 -13.87
CA VAL A 106 10.81 -2.46 -13.03
C VAL A 106 10.21 -3.57 -13.87
N LYS A 107 9.32 -3.24 -14.83
CA LYS A 107 8.76 -4.22 -15.78
C LYS A 107 9.82 -4.95 -16.58
N LEU A 108 10.89 -4.24 -16.98
CA LEU A 108 12.00 -4.86 -17.71
C LEU A 108 12.75 -5.87 -16.85
N LEU A 109 12.99 -5.55 -15.56
CA LEU A 109 13.62 -6.47 -14.61
C LEU A 109 12.72 -7.68 -14.31
N GLU A 110 11.43 -7.49 -14.10
CA GLU A 110 10.49 -8.58 -13.90
C GLU A 110 10.45 -9.53 -15.11
N LYS A 111 10.42 -8.98 -16.33
CA LYS A 111 10.49 -9.78 -17.56
C LYS A 111 11.79 -10.54 -17.68
N LYS A 112 12.92 -9.92 -17.29
CA LYS A 112 14.23 -10.57 -17.28
C LYS A 112 14.26 -11.72 -16.28
N ILE A 113 13.82 -11.50 -15.04
CA ILE A 113 13.73 -12.53 -14.00
C ILE A 113 12.88 -13.69 -14.49
N ARG A 114 11.70 -13.44 -15.04
CA ARG A 114 10.82 -14.50 -15.57
C ARG A 114 11.51 -15.35 -16.63
N LYS A 115 12.10 -14.72 -17.64
CA LYS A 115 12.77 -15.44 -18.73
C LYS A 115 13.94 -16.28 -18.23
N MET A 116 14.73 -15.73 -17.31
CA MET A 116 15.86 -16.47 -16.71
C MET A 116 15.37 -17.61 -15.81
N SER A 117 14.26 -17.41 -15.09
CA SER A 117 13.63 -18.44 -14.26
C SER A 117 13.11 -19.62 -15.08
N GLU A 118 12.53 -19.38 -16.24
CA GLU A 118 12.11 -20.44 -17.16
C GLU A 118 13.31 -21.28 -17.60
N SER A 119 14.42 -20.64 -17.94
CA SER A 119 15.69 -21.33 -18.29
C SER A 119 16.23 -22.10 -17.09
N TYR A 120 16.27 -21.50 -15.90
CA TYR A 120 16.70 -22.14 -14.67
C TYR A 120 15.88 -23.40 -14.35
N LEU A 121 14.56 -23.31 -14.41
CA LEU A 121 13.68 -24.45 -14.15
C LEU A 121 13.86 -25.57 -15.21
N SER A 122 14.17 -25.21 -16.44
CA SER A 122 14.53 -26.19 -17.47
C SER A 122 15.84 -26.92 -17.13
N CYS A 123 16.88 -26.19 -16.71
CA CYS A 123 18.18 -26.77 -16.30
C CYS A 123 18.04 -27.62 -15.03
N THR A 124 17.27 -27.18 -14.02
CA THR A 124 17.05 -27.97 -12.80
C THR A 124 16.29 -29.27 -13.10
N ALA A 125 15.26 -29.21 -13.95
CA ALA A 125 14.55 -30.41 -14.40
C ALA A 125 15.46 -31.35 -15.19
N GLY A 126 16.31 -30.84 -16.07
CA GLY A 126 17.34 -31.57 -16.81
C GLY A 126 18.35 -32.24 -15.86
N THR A 127 18.83 -31.51 -14.86
CA THR A 127 19.73 -32.01 -13.80
C THR A 127 19.10 -33.20 -13.05
N VAL A 128 17.85 -33.05 -12.59
CA VAL A 128 17.12 -34.08 -11.88
C VAL A 128 16.90 -35.31 -12.78
N ALA A 129 16.51 -35.12 -14.04
CA ALA A 129 16.32 -36.20 -15.00
C ALA A 129 17.61 -36.95 -15.32
N ALA A 130 18.72 -36.23 -15.55
CA ALA A 130 20.04 -36.81 -15.81
C ALA A 130 20.53 -37.61 -14.58
N LYS A 131 20.31 -37.10 -13.35
CA LYS A 131 20.66 -37.84 -12.11
C LYS A 131 19.85 -39.12 -11.97
N ARG A 132 18.54 -39.10 -12.34
CA ARG A 132 17.71 -40.31 -12.36
C ARG A 132 18.21 -41.33 -13.39
N GLY A 133 18.55 -40.86 -14.58
CA GLY A 133 19.07 -41.65 -15.68
C GLY A 133 20.56 -42.11 -15.53
N ARG A 134 21.22 -41.75 -14.42
CA ARG A 134 22.63 -42.03 -14.14
C ARG A 134 23.61 -41.47 -15.20
N ASN A 135 23.21 -40.42 -15.93
CA ASN A 135 24.06 -39.71 -16.88
C ASN A 135 24.84 -38.63 -16.13
N VAL A 136 26.07 -38.97 -15.70
CA VAL A 136 26.91 -38.12 -14.85
C VAL A 136 27.38 -36.85 -15.57
N GLU A 137 27.71 -36.96 -16.86
CA GLU A 137 28.23 -35.85 -17.66
C GLU A 137 27.15 -34.79 -17.90
N LYS A 138 25.97 -35.22 -18.36
CA LYS A 138 24.81 -34.33 -18.54
C LYS A 138 24.35 -33.71 -17.23
N TYR A 139 24.30 -34.48 -16.15
CA TYR A 139 23.94 -33.99 -14.82
C TYR A 139 24.87 -32.87 -14.34
N LYS A 140 26.22 -32.99 -14.54
CA LYS A 140 27.17 -31.96 -14.14
C LYS A 140 26.96 -30.68 -14.96
N GLN A 141 26.87 -30.83 -16.27
CA GLN A 141 26.69 -29.70 -17.18
C GLN A 141 25.42 -28.90 -16.83
N GLU A 142 24.25 -29.56 -16.73
CA GLU A 142 22.97 -28.95 -16.42
C GLU A 142 22.96 -28.29 -15.01
N TYR A 143 23.65 -28.94 -14.05
CA TYR A 143 23.79 -28.41 -12.69
C TYR A 143 24.67 -27.12 -12.67
N ASP A 144 25.78 -27.11 -13.33
CA ASP A 144 26.67 -25.94 -13.40
C ASP A 144 25.94 -24.75 -14.08
N GLU A 145 25.22 -25.02 -15.17
CA GLU A 145 24.39 -24.03 -15.83
C GLU A 145 23.26 -23.51 -14.92
N SER A 146 22.62 -24.39 -14.15
CA SER A 146 21.61 -24.00 -13.17
C SER A 146 22.15 -23.08 -12.06
N LEU A 147 23.39 -23.32 -11.59
CA LEU A 147 24.05 -22.49 -10.60
C LEU A 147 24.37 -21.09 -11.14
N GLU A 148 24.80 -21.00 -12.39
CA GLU A 148 25.06 -19.72 -13.03
C GLU A 148 23.76 -18.90 -13.15
N LEU A 149 22.70 -19.52 -13.67
CA LEU A 149 21.38 -18.89 -13.77
C LEU A 149 20.83 -18.50 -12.39
N TYR A 150 21.01 -19.33 -11.37
CA TYR A 150 20.61 -19.03 -9.99
C TYR A 150 21.26 -17.71 -9.50
N SER A 151 22.57 -17.57 -9.69
CA SER A 151 23.30 -16.37 -9.28
C SER A 151 22.84 -15.11 -10.01
N TYR A 152 22.57 -15.21 -11.33
CA TYR A 152 22.04 -14.08 -12.12
C TYR A 152 20.62 -13.70 -11.73
N ILE A 153 19.77 -14.66 -11.42
CA ILE A 153 18.40 -14.41 -10.97
C ILE A 153 18.40 -13.74 -9.60
N GLN A 154 19.21 -14.25 -8.64
CA GLN A 154 19.38 -13.60 -7.33
C GLN A 154 19.83 -12.14 -7.46
N SER A 155 20.87 -11.88 -8.26
CA SER A 155 21.35 -10.51 -8.50
C SER A 155 20.27 -9.62 -9.13
N SER A 156 19.44 -10.17 -10.02
CA SER A 156 18.34 -9.43 -10.65
C SER A 156 17.18 -9.18 -9.67
N MET A 157 16.90 -10.12 -8.77
CA MET A 157 15.91 -9.94 -7.68
C MET A 157 16.38 -8.89 -6.66
N ASP A 158 17.67 -8.90 -6.31
CA ASP A 158 18.25 -7.87 -5.44
C ASP A 158 18.17 -6.47 -6.06
N GLU A 159 18.43 -6.35 -7.35
CA GLU A 159 18.30 -5.08 -8.07
C GLU A 159 16.83 -4.63 -8.13
N LEU A 160 15.91 -5.56 -8.41
CA LEU A 160 14.47 -5.29 -8.38
C LEU A 160 14.04 -4.81 -7.00
N ASN A 161 14.48 -5.48 -5.94
CA ASN A 161 14.16 -5.12 -4.56
C ASN A 161 14.71 -3.72 -4.20
N LYS A 162 15.93 -3.39 -4.64
CA LYS A 162 16.51 -2.04 -4.46
C LYS A 162 15.72 -0.96 -5.19
N GLN A 163 15.29 -1.22 -6.43
CA GLN A 163 14.51 -0.25 -7.20
C GLN A 163 13.14 -0.04 -6.56
N LEU A 164 12.44 -1.10 -6.20
CA LEU A 164 11.17 -1.04 -5.48
C LEU A 164 11.32 -0.32 -4.13
N PHE A 165 12.37 -0.62 -3.36
CA PHE A 165 12.63 0.04 -2.08
C PHE A 165 12.88 1.55 -2.26
N LYS A 166 13.62 1.94 -3.30
CA LYS A 166 13.88 3.36 -3.61
C LYS A 166 12.59 4.09 -3.98
N GLU A 167 11.80 3.52 -4.88
CA GLU A 167 10.51 4.05 -5.30
C GLU A 167 9.53 4.14 -4.13
N ASN A 168 9.42 3.06 -3.36
CA ASN A 168 8.60 2.99 -2.16
C ASN A 168 9.04 4.01 -1.10
N SER A 169 10.34 4.19 -0.87
CA SER A 169 10.87 5.19 0.08
C SER A 169 10.48 6.61 -0.31
N GLN A 170 10.50 6.94 -1.60
CA GLN A 170 10.04 8.24 -2.11
C GLN A 170 8.53 8.42 -1.93
N THR A 171 7.75 7.39 -2.23
CA THR A 171 6.30 7.37 -2.02
C THR A 171 5.95 7.51 -0.55
N TYR A 172 6.62 6.78 0.35
CA TYR A 172 6.45 6.93 1.80
C TYR A 172 6.77 8.33 2.31
N ALA A 173 7.84 8.95 1.81
CA ALA A 173 8.20 10.32 2.20
C ALA A 173 7.13 11.31 1.74
N ALA A 174 6.63 11.18 0.51
CA ALA A 174 5.57 11.99 -0.06
C ALA A 174 4.24 11.80 0.71
N LEU A 175 3.83 10.56 0.97
CA LEU A 175 2.63 10.23 1.75
C LEU A 175 2.71 10.78 3.17
N ARG A 176 3.86 10.65 3.85
CA ARG A 176 4.07 11.21 5.19
C ARG A 176 3.95 12.74 5.18
N ALA A 177 4.48 13.40 4.15
CA ALA A 177 4.35 14.85 3.99
C ALA A 177 2.88 15.27 3.79
N VAL A 178 2.14 14.55 2.95
CA VAL A 178 0.70 14.77 2.72
C VAL A 178 -0.10 14.54 4.02
N MET A 179 0.15 13.46 4.75
CA MET A 179 -0.50 13.16 6.03
C MET A 179 -0.27 14.27 7.05
N ARG A 180 0.98 14.73 7.21
CA ARG A 180 1.31 15.85 8.10
C ARG A 180 0.61 17.15 7.67
N TYR A 181 0.57 17.43 6.38
CA TYR A 181 -0.14 18.61 5.87
C TYR A 181 -1.63 18.54 6.15
N LEU A 182 -2.25 17.36 5.94
CA LEU A 182 -3.65 17.12 6.25
C LEU A 182 -3.94 17.31 7.75
N GLU A 183 -3.10 16.76 8.62
CA GLU A 183 -3.23 16.89 10.08
C GLU A 183 -3.18 18.36 10.52
N ILE A 184 -2.17 19.12 10.07
CA ILE A 184 -2.02 20.54 10.39
C ILE A 184 -3.20 21.36 9.85
N SER A 185 -3.61 21.08 8.59
CA SER A 185 -4.74 21.76 7.96
C SER A 185 -6.04 21.50 8.73
N ASN A 186 -6.29 20.24 9.15
CA ASN A 186 -7.47 19.90 9.95
C ASN A 186 -7.46 20.64 11.30
N MET A 187 -6.32 20.69 12.01
CA MET A 187 -6.20 21.45 13.26
C MET A 187 -6.49 22.93 13.06
N MET A 188 -5.98 23.55 11.98
CA MET A 188 -6.23 24.96 11.67
C MET A 188 -7.70 25.24 11.37
N ILE A 189 -8.35 24.37 10.61
CA ILE A 189 -9.78 24.48 10.29
C ILE A 189 -10.63 24.30 11.54
N MET A 190 -10.32 23.33 12.40
CA MET A 190 -11.02 23.13 13.67
C MET A 190 -10.90 24.35 14.57
N LEU A 191 -9.71 24.95 14.68
CA LEU A 191 -9.47 26.17 15.44
C LEU A 191 -10.32 27.35 14.91
N LEU A 192 -10.35 27.52 13.59
CA LEU A 192 -11.13 28.57 12.92
C LEU A 192 -12.62 28.40 13.18
N VAL A 193 -13.13 27.17 13.11
CA VAL A 193 -14.53 26.87 13.39
C VAL A 193 -14.90 27.17 14.84
N VAL A 194 -14.02 26.84 15.81
CA VAL A 194 -14.23 27.18 17.23
C VAL A 194 -14.28 28.68 17.44
N ILE A 195 -13.37 29.44 16.82
CA ILE A 195 -13.35 30.91 16.89
C ILE A 195 -14.62 31.51 16.30
N CYS A 196 -15.05 31.04 15.11
CA CYS A 196 -16.31 31.49 14.50
C CYS A 196 -17.52 31.16 15.37
N GLY A 197 -17.57 29.96 15.95
CA GLY A 197 -18.62 29.55 16.87
C GLY A 197 -18.69 30.43 18.13
N MET A 198 -17.56 30.76 18.73
CA MET A 198 -17.50 31.69 19.87
C MET A 198 -18.00 33.08 19.48
N PHE A 199 -17.58 33.59 18.31
CA PHE A 199 -18.01 34.88 17.82
C PHE A 199 -19.55 34.93 17.60
N LEU A 200 -20.11 33.91 16.99
CA LEU A 200 -21.57 33.78 16.81
C LEU A 200 -22.29 33.74 18.13
N LEU A 201 -21.82 33.01 19.14
CA LEU A 201 -22.39 32.96 20.49
C LEU A 201 -22.37 34.35 21.15
N ILE A 202 -21.28 35.09 21.04
CA ILE A 202 -21.16 36.45 21.60
C ILE A 202 -22.17 37.39 20.92
N MET A 203 -22.31 37.33 19.58
CA MET A 203 -23.28 38.14 18.85
C MET A 203 -24.72 37.80 19.27
N ALA A 204 -25.05 36.53 19.33
CA ALA A 204 -26.40 36.08 19.79
C ALA A 204 -26.71 36.52 21.21
N THR A 205 -25.75 36.43 22.13
CA THR A 205 -25.88 36.85 23.51
C THR A 205 -26.10 38.37 23.59
N ARG A 206 -25.39 39.16 22.79
CA ARG A 206 -25.49 40.62 22.75
C ARG A 206 -26.88 41.07 22.23
N GLU A 207 -27.43 40.40 21.21
CA GLU A 207 -28.76 40.67 20.69
C GLU A 207 -29.85 40.31 21.70
N MET A 208 -29.64 39.36 22.63
CA MET A 208 -30.56 39.02 23.71
C MET A 208 -30.55 40.01 24.87
N PHE A 209 -29.34 40.43 25.29
CA PHE A 209 -29.21 41.28 26.50
C PHE A 209 -29.54 42.76 26.25
N LEU A 210 -29.26 43.32 25.04
CA LEU A 210 -29.55 44.72 24.74
C LEU A 210 -31.05 45.13 24.90
N PRO A 211 -32.01 44.36 24.38
CA PRO A 211 -33.42 44.75 24.58
C PRO A 211 -33.90 44.52 26.02
N LEU A 212 -33.32 43.59 26.78
CA LEU A 212 -33.69 43.33 28.17
C LEU A 212 -33.21 44.44 29.12
N THR A 213 -32.01 44.99 28.91
CA THR A 213 -31.50 46.13 29.67
C THR A 213 -32.29 47.39 29.39
N ASN A 214 -32.70 47.66 28.14
CA ASN A 214 -33.52 48.81 27.77
C ASN A 214 -34.98 48.70 28.36
N MET A 215 -35.53 47.50 28.55
CA MET A 215 -36.79 47.29 29.20
C MET A 215 -36.73 47.46 30.74
N ALA A 216 -35.58 47.16 31.36
CA ALA A 216 -35.35 47.32 32.78
C ALA A 216 -35.09 48.79 33.19
N GLU A 217 -34.59 49.64 32.28
CA GLU A 217 -34.40 51.06 32.51
C GLU A 217 -35.69 51.91 32.31
N THR A 218 -36.69 51.32 31.64
CA THR A 218 -37.96 52.00 31.37
C THR A 218 -39.09 51.58 32.30
N ALA A 219 -38.87 50.72 33.28
CA ALA A 219 -39.78 50.29 34.35
C ALA A 219 -39.40 50.97 35.68
#